data_cf40aa43e382bfa7581f37ef7db9996d
#
_entry.id   cf40aa43e382bfa7581f37ef7db9996d
#
_cell.length_a   1.000
_cell.length_b   1.000
_cell.length_c   1.000
_cell.angle_alpha   90.00
_cell.angle_beta   90.00
_cell.angle_gamma   90.00
#
_symmetry.space_group_name_H-M   'P 1'
#
loop_
_entity.id
_entity.type
_entity.pdbx_description
1 polymer ?
#
loop_
_entity_poly.entity_id
_entity_poly.type
_entity_poly.pdbx_seq_one_letter_code
_entity_poly.pdbx_strand_id
1 'polypeptide(L)'
;MKKKTMGLLISHKNNEKRRAILPEQVTQLRNPDMLYFETGYGDSVGHPDEEYLKAGAHVVSREEAMRCDIITDVKLGDADYLDKLDDGKILFGWAHAAQGVDFTTKCLEKNFTVIAWEEIFENGRYIFYRNREVAGEAAVMQAFCNYGKMPYDCRVAIIGNGQTAKGAMRVLHGLGAEVDVYGRKLEKLFREKMYEYDVIINCVMWDISRKDHLICREDLKKMRPHTMIVDVSCDPHLGIETSHPTTISEPVYEIDGVLHYAVDNTPAMFPYTVTKVLSEGNARIFDDVIEGHYTDALINAMVIENGHIRSKSIWNFREARGLIVR
;
A
#
# COMPACT_ATOMS: atom_id res chain seq x y z
N MET A 1 -1.39 27.77 16.42
CA MET A 1 -1.08 27.95 14.99
C MET A 1 -2.39 28.09 14.21
N LYS A 2 -2.38 28.70 13.02
CA LYS A 2 -3.57 28.77 12.16
C LYS A 2 -3.86 27.33 11.65
N LYS A 3 -5.12 26.88 11.77
CA LYS A 3 -5.54 25.60 11.20
C LYS A 3 -5.36 25.61 9.68
N LYS A 4 -4.97 24.46 9.14
CA LYS A 4 -4.74 24.26 7.71
C LYS A 4 -5.95 23.59 7.07
N THR A 5 -6.28 23.98 5.86
CA THR A 5 -7.30 23.30 5.05
C THR A 5 -6.74 22.01 4.47
N MET A 6 -7.58 20.97 4.35
CA MET A 6 -7.20 19.67 3.81
C MET A 6 -8.12 19.31 2.62
N GLY A 7 -7.52 19.19 1.44
CA GLY A 7 -8.18 18.70 0.24
C GLY A 7 -8.06 17.19 0.13
N LEU A 8 -9.19 16.50 -0.04
CA LEU A 8 -9.25 15.07 -0.20
C LEU A 8 -9.60 14.74 -1.65
N LEU A 9 -8.63 14.19 -2.37
CA LEU A 9 -8.73 13.91 -3.80
C LEU A 9 -9.08 12.46 -4.07
N ILE A 10 -9.78 12.23 -5.18
CA ILE A 10 -10.01 10.91 -5.76
C ILE A 10 -8.72 10.51 -6.49
N SER A 11 -8.12 9.38 -6.10
CA SER A 11 -6.95 8.88 -6.81
C SER A 11 -7.29 8.52 -8.26
N HIS A 12 -6.41 8.89 -9.20
CA HIS A 12 -6.58 8.58 -10.61
C HIS A 12 -6.04 7.19 -10.99
N LYS A 13 -5.31 6.51 -10.07
CA LYS A 13 -4.77 5.19 -10.34
C LYS A 13 -5.89 4.21 -10.72
N ASN A 14 -5.69 3.48 -11.80
CA ASN A 14 -6.65 2.48 -12.28
C ASN A 14 -7.06 1.50 -11.17
N ASN A 15 -8.36 1.23 -11.08
CA ASN A 15 -8.97 0.37 -10.07
C ASN A 15 -8.85 0.87 -8.62
N GLU A 16 -8.36 2.09 -8.35
CA GLU A 16 -8.32 2.66 -7.01
C GLU A 16 -9.67 3.28 -6.65
N LYS A 17 -10.42 2.59 -5.80
CA LYS A 17 -11.73 3.01 -5.31
C LYS A 17 -11.75 3.30 -3.81
N ARG A 18 -10.66 3.06 -3.10
CA ARG A 18 -10.55 3.32 -1.66
C ARG A 18 -10.58 4.82 -1.40
N ARG A 19 -11.03 5.18 -0.19
CA ARG A 19 -11.08 6.57 0.29
C ARG A 19 -10.37 6.68 1.63
N ALA A 20 -9.88 7.87 1.94
CA ALA A 20 -9.14 8.13 3.17
C ALA A 20 -10.05 8.13 4.40
N ILE A 21 -11.26 8.66 4.28
CA ILE A 21 -12.19 8.83 5.40
C ILE A 21 -13.65 8.75 4.94
N LEU A 22 -14.51 8.20 5.79
CA LEU A 22 -15.96 8.10 5.60
C LEU A 22 -16.70 9.20 6.36
N PRO A 23 -17.94 9.58 5.96
CA PRO A 23 -18.72 10.61 6.61
C PRO A 23 -18.93 10.39 8.11
N GLU A 24 -19.12 9.12 8.52
CA GLU A 24 -19.28 8.74 9.93
C GLU A 24 -18.09 9.21 10.78
N GLN A 25 -16.85 9.01 10.29
CA GLN A 25 -15.65 9.43 11.00
C GLN A 25 -15.42 10.95 10.87
N VAL A 26 -15.85 11.58 9.78
CA VAL A 26 -15.81 13.05 9.66
C VAL A 26 -16.61 13.71 10.77
N THR A 27 -17.79 13.18 11.15
CA THR A 27 -18.58 13.71 12.28
C THR A 27 -17.89 13.64 13.63
N GLN A 28 -16.84 12.82 13.77
CA GLN A 28 -16.07 12.63 15.00
C GLN A 28 -14.89 13.59 15.12
N LEU A 29 -14.53 14.28 14.03
CA LEU A 29 -13.42 15.22 14.02
C LEU A 29 -13.77 16.54 14.70
N ARG A 30 -12.76 17.20 15.24
CA ARG A 30 -12.87 18.55 15.82
C ARG A 30 -12.95 19.64 14.74
N ASN A 31 -12.44 19.33 13.53
CA ASN A 31 -12.26 20.30 12.45
C ASN A 31 -12.86 19.82 11.11
N PRO A 32 -14.12 19.37 11.06
CA PRO A 32 -14.72 18.90 9.83
C PRO A 32 -14.82 20.03 8.77
N ASP A 33 -14.96 21.28 9.21
CA ASP A 33 -15.01 22.50 8.40
C ASP A 33 -13.69 22.85 7.70
N MET A 34 -12.58 22.16 8.06
CA MET A 34 -11.30 22.29 7.36
C MET A 34 -11.12 21.26 6.24
N LEU A 35 -12.08 20.34 6.05
CA LEU A 35 -12.02 19.29 5.02
C LEU A 35 -12.76 19.71 3.74
N TYR A 36 -12.08 19.57 2.60
CA TYR A 36 -12.57 19.88 1.27
C TYR A 36 -12.50 18.64 0.39
N PHE A 37 -13.63 17.97 0.21
CA PHE A 37 -13.74 16.76 -0.58
C PHE A 37 -13.96 17.10 -2.06
N GLU A 38 -13.27 16.43 -2.94
CA GLU A 38 -13.55 16.45 -4.37
C GLU A 38 -14.96 15.90 -4.62
N THR A 39 -15.78 16.56 -5.48
CA THR A 39 -17.11 16.10 -5.85
C THR A 39 -17.12 14.64 -6.29
N GLY A 40 -18.06 13.84 -5.79
CA GLY A 40 -18.13 12.39 -6.03
C GLY A 40 -17.13 11.56 -5.23
N TYR A 41 -16.47 12.17 -4.24
CA TYR A 41 -15.42 11.50 -3.46
C TYR A 41 -15.84 10.14 -2.92
N GLY A 42 -17.02 10.02 -2.35
CA GLY A 42 -17.52 8.80 -1.70
C GLY A 42 -18.29 7.84 -2.61
N ASP A 43 -18.61 8.21 -3.84
CA ASP A 43 -19.51 7.46 -4.73
C ASP A 43 -19.07 6.00 -4.91
N SER A 44 -17.77 5.78 -5.09
CA SER A 44 -17.21 4.43 -5.29
C SER A 44 -17.35 3.50 -4.08
N VAL A 45 -17.68 4.05 -2.91
CA VAL A 45 -17.88 3.32 -1.64
C VAL A 45 -19.27 3.55 -1.05
N GLY A 46 -20.21 4.06 -1.85
CA GLY A 46 -21.63 4.15 -1.53
C GLY A 46 -22.02 5.34 -0.64
N HIS A 47 -21.18 6.37 -0.55
CA HIS A 47 -21.42 7.58 0.25
C HIS A 47 -21.50 8.81 -0.66
N PRO A 48 -22.71 9.35 -0.94
CA PRO A 48 -22.86 10.53 -1.76
C PRO A 48 -22.37 11.81 -1.06
N ASP A 49 -22.11 12.83 -1.84
CA ASP A 49 -21.57 14.12 -1.40
C ASP A 49 -22.37 14.76 -0.24
N GLU A 50 -23.69 14.57 -0.24
CA GLU A 50 -24.59 15.12 0.79
C GLU A 50 -24.26 14.59 2.21
N GLU A 51 -23.69 13.38 2.32
CA GLU A 51 -23.31 12.83 3.63
C GLU A 51 -22.08 13.55 4.19
N TYR A 52 -21.12 13.92 3.35
CA TYR A 52 -19.96 14.72 3.76
C TYR A 52 -20.35 16.14 4.12
N LEU A 53 -21.26 16.75 3.36
CA LEU A 53 -21.83 18.06 3.71
C LEU A 53 -22.56 18.05 5.06
N LYS A 54 -23.38 17.01 5.32
CA LYS A 54 -24.07 16.82 6.61
C LYS A 54 -23.09 16.56 7.76
N ALA A 55 -21.94 15.97 7.50
CA ALA A 55 -20.88 15.76 8.47
C ALA A 55 -20.11 17.06 8.82
N GLY A 56 -20.43 18.19 8.16
CA GLY A 56 -19.84 19.51 8.41
C GLY A 56 -18.62 19.84 7.56
N ALA A 57 -18.31 19.02 6.55
CA ALA A 57 -17.23 19.28 5.60
C ALA A 57 -17.73 20.06 4.36
N HIS A 58 -16.81 20.39 3.46
CA HIS A 58 -17.10 20.99 2.17
C HIS A 58 -16.97 19.98 1.04
N VAL A 59 -17.80 20.08 0.02
CA VAL A 59 -17.67 19.37 -1.25
C VAL A 59 -17.46 20.40 -2.33
N VAL A 60 -16.39 20.26 -3.09
CA VAL A 60 -15.90 21.27 -4.02
C VAL A 60 -15.36 20.62 -5.30
N SER A 61 -15.01 21.41 -6.31
CA SER A 61 -14.30 20.90 -7.48
C SER A 61 -12.91 20.39 -7.11
N ARG A 62 -12.33 19.50 -7.96
CA ARG A 62 -10.96 19.01 -7.80
C ARG A 62 -9.96 20.16 -7.71
N GLU A 63 -10.11 21.18 -8.55
CA GLU A 63 -9.24 22.36 -8.60
C GLU A 63 -9.30 23.17 -7.29
N GLU A 64 -10.47 23.27 -6.68
CA GLU A 64 -10.62 23.93 -5.37
C GLU A 64 -10.02 23.11 -4.24
N ALA A 65 -10.24 21.80 -4.24
CA ALA A 65 -9.60 20.89 -3.27
C ALA A 65 -8.07 20.94 -3.36
N MET A 66 -7.49 21.03 -4.56
CA MET A 66 -6.04 21.18 -4.77
C MET A 66 -5.46 22.50 -4.25
N ARG A 67 -6.28 23.53 -3.99
CA ARG A 67 -5.80 24.78 -3.39
C ARG A 67 -5.58 24.70 -1.89
N CYS A 68 -6.08 23.66 -1.22
CA CYS A 68 -5.90 23.46 0.22
C CYS A 68 -4.42 23.36 0.62
N ASP A 69 -4.11 23.64 1.89
CA ASP A 69 -2.75 23.59 2.43
C ASP A 69 -2.19 22.17 2.48
N ILE A 70 -3.07 21.20 2.75
CA ILE A 70 -2.78 19.77 2.83
C ILE A 70 -3.53 19.07 1.70
N ILE A 71 -2.84 18.20 0.97
CA ILE A 71 -3.44 17.36 -0.09
C ILE A 71 -3.38 15.90 0.35
N THR A 72 -4.54 15.27 0.43
CA THR A 72 -4.68 13.87 0.83
C THR A 72 -5.17 13.03 -0.36
N ASP A 73 -4.38 12.01 -0.70
CA ASP A 73 -4.70 11.02 -1.74
C ASP A 73 -4.23 9.64 -1.27
N VAL A 74 -5.10 8.64 -1.40
CA VAL A 74 -4.80 7.26 -1.00
C VAL A 74 -3.61 6.69 -1.77
N LYS A 75 -3.41 7.09 -3.04
CA LYS A 75 -2.29 6.69 -3.88
C LYS A 75 -1.43 7.89 -4.30
N LEU A 76 -1.03 8.66 -3.31
CA LEU A 76 -0.27 9.89 -3.48
C LEU A 76 0.99 9.72 -4.32
N GLY A 77 1.72 8.61 -4.16
CA GLY A 77 2.94 8.32 -4.94
C GLY A 77 2.71 8.11 -6.43
N ASP A 78 1.46 7.83 -6.84
CA ASP A 78 1.05 7.69 -8.24
C ASP A 78 0.36 8.98 -8.79
N ALA A 79 0.39 10.10 -8.04
CA ALA A 79 -0.33 11.33 -8.40
C ALA A 79 0.19 11.98 -9.68
N ASP A 80 -0.72 12.31 -10.60
CA ASP A 80 -0.45 12.95 -11.89
C ASP A 80 -0.63 14.49 -11.87
N TYR A 81 -1.02 15.02 -10.72
CA TYR A 81 -1.41 16.43 -10.54
C TYR A 81 -0.37 17.27 -9.78
N LEU A 82 0.77 16.70 -9.37
CA LEU A 82 1.76 17.39 -8.53
C LEU A 82 2.27 18.69 -9.16
N ASP A 83 2.41 18.74 -10.48
CA ASP A 83 2.82 19.94 -11.20
C ASP A 83 1.82 21.09 -11.09
N LYS A 84 0.56 20.78 -10.88
CA LYS A 84 -0.54 21.76 -10.74
C LYS A 84 -0.66 22.34 -9.33
N LEU A 85 0.00 21.73 -8.35
CA LEU A 85 -0.02 22.21 -6.96
C LEU A 85 0.92 23.40 -6.80
N ASP A 86 0.54 24.35 -5.94
CA ASP A 86 1.44 25.41 -5.50
C ASP A 86 2.56 24.84 -4.65
N ASP A 87 3.71 25.53 -4.61
CA ASP A 87 4.85 25.13 -3.82
C ASP A 87 4.57 25.15 -2.30
N GLY A 88 5.28 24.32 -1.55
CA GLY A 88 5.20 24.28 -0.08
C GLY A 88 3.97 23.58 0.50
N LYS A 89 3.17 22.87 -0.31
CA LYS A 89 2.04 22.07 0.18
C LYS A 89 2.50 20.92 1.07
N ILE A 90 1.61 20.47 1.95
CA ILE A 90 1.76 19.22 2.70
C ILE A 90 1.02 18.12 1.94
N LEU A 91 1.73 17.05 1.62
CA LEU A 91 1.20 15.86 0.96
C LEU A 91 1.02 14.75 2.00
N PHE A 92 -0.19 14.16 2.07
CA PHE A 92 -0.56 13.22 3.10
C PHE A 92 -1.25 11.99 2.49
N GLY A 93 -0.56 10.84 2.43
CA GLY A 93 -1.04 9.64 1.75
C GLY A 93 0.03 8.56 1.63
N TRP A 94 -0.27 7.47 0.93
CA TRP A 94 0.75 6.49 0.56
C TRP A 94 1.65 7.05 -0.54
N ALA A 95 2.85 7.40 -0.17
CA ALA A 95 3.81 8.10 -1.01
C ALA A 95 4.77 7.17 -1.75
N HIS A 96 5.15 6.03 -1.14
CA HIS A 96 6.18 5.11 -1.68
C HIS A 96 7.42 5.84 -2.19
N ALA A 97 7.83 6.91 -1.47
CA ALA A 97 8.80 7.89 -1.93
C ALA A 97 10.22 7.31 -2.18
N ALA A 98 10.54 6.15 -1.59
CA ALA A 98 11.82 5.51 -1.85
C ALA A 98 11.92 5.01 -3.30
N GLN A 99 10.87 4.31 -3.79
CA GLN A 99 10.81 3.77 -5.14
C GLN A 99 10.30 4.79 -6.17
N GLY A 100 9.48 5.75 -5.73
CA GLY A 100 8.88 6.80 -6.58
C GLY A 100 9.89 7.91 -6.92
N VAL A 101 10.79 7.65 -7.88
CA VAL A 101 11.87 8.60 -8.25
C VAL A 101 11.31 9.95 -8.69
N ASP A 102 10.34 9.94 -9.61
CA ASP A 102 9.75 11.16 -10.18
C ASP A 102 8.91 11.90 -9.13
N PHE A 103 8.10 11.16 -8.36
CA PHE A 103 7.35 11.72 -7.23
C PHE A 103 8.27 12.46 -6.27
N THR A 104 9.34 11.80 -5.81
CA THR A 104 10.27 12.37 -4.85
C THR A 104 11.00 13.58 -5.45
N THR A 105 11.45 13.49 -6.70
CA THR A 105 12.10 14.62 -7.38
C THR A 105 11.19 15.84 -7.42
N LYS A 106 9.91 15.64 -7.79
CA LYS A 106 8.93 16.72 -7.79
C LYS A 106 8.70 17.32 -6.39
N CYS A 107 8.64 16.47 -5.35
CA CYS A 107 8.51 16.94 -3.97
C CYS A 107 9.67 17.83 -3.53
N LEU A 108 10.91 17.50 -3.96
CA LEU A 108 12.07 18.32 -3.67
C LEU A 108 12.02 19.66 -4.42
N GLU A 109 11.70 19.64 -5.72
CA GLU A 109 11.62 20.83 -6.58
C GLU A 109 10.59 21.84 -6.06
N LYS A 110 9.42 21.36 -5.65
CA LYS A 110 8.29 22.19 -5.18
C LYS A 110 8.28 22.47 -3.69
N ASN A 111 9.34 22.12 -2.97
CA ASN A 111 9.46 22.30 -1.54
C ASN A 111 8.28 21.70 -0.73
N PHE A 112 7.73 20.56 -1.18
CA PHE A 112 6.66 19.89 -0.47
C PHE A 112 7.13 19.27 0.85
N THR A 113 6.20 19.16 1.80
CA THR A 113 6.33 18.31 2.98
C THR A 113 5.53 17.05 2.76
N VAL A 114 6.12 15.87 2.93
CA VAL A 114 5.44 14.57 2.71
C VAL A 114 5.35 13.82 4.02
N ILE A 115 4.13 13.57 4.48
CA ILE A 115 3.82 12.68 5.61
C ILE A 115 3.30 11.37 5.02
N ALA A 116 4.16 10.36 4.99
CA ALA A 116 3.89 9.10 4.31
C ALA A 116 3.11 8.13 5.21
N TRP A 117 1.93 7.70 4.76
CA TRP A 117 1.08 6.79 5.53
C TRP A 117 1.76 5.48 5.86
N GLU A 118 2.63 4.97 4.98
CA GLU A 118 3.38 3.72 5.20
C GLU A 118 4.36 3.78 6.37
N GLU A 119 4.69 4.97 6.86
CA GLU A 119 5.62 5.21 7.96
C GLU A 119 4.94 5.64 9.27
N ILE A 120 3.59 5.66 9.32
CA ILE A 120 2.88 6.05 10.55
C ILE A 120 2.75 4.85 11.48
N PHE A 121 3.56 4.85 12.55
CA PHE A 121 3.55 3.82 13.59
C PHE A 121 3.23 4.42 14.95
N GLU A 122 2.25 3.85 15.65
CA GLU A 122 1.94 4.16 17.03
C GLU A 122 2.32 2.98 17.93
N ASN A 123 3.12 3.24 18.96
CA ASN A 123 3.60 2.22 19.89
C ASN A 123 4.21 0.99 19.18
N GLY A 124 4.96 1.22 18.10
CA GLY A 124 5.58 0.18 17.29
C GLY A 124 4.63 -0.57 16.36
N ARG A 125 3.37 -0.19 16.30
CA ARG A 125 2.37 -0.81 15.40
C ARG A 125 1.99 0.13 14.27
N TYR A 126 2.07 -0.36 13.04
CA TYR A 126 1.57 0.34 11.85
C TYR A 126 0.06 0.61 11.99
N ILE A 127 -0.39 1.86 11.84
CA ILE A 127 -1.79 2.22 12.10
C ILE A 127 -2.77 1.58 11.09
N PHE A 128 -2.33 1.39 9.84
CA PHE A 128 -3.14 0.74 8.79
C PHE A 128 -2.80 -0.74 8.60
N TYR A 129 -2.41 -1.45 9.68
CA TYR A 129 -2.00 -2.86 9.62
C TYR A 129 -3.06 -3.78 8.99
N ARG A 130 -4.34 -3.47 9.16
CA ARG A 130 -5.44 -4.23 8.54
C ARG A 130 -5.41 -4.16 7.01
N ASN A 131 -4.99 -3.03 6.41
CA ASN A 131 -4.80 -2.96 4.97
C ASN A 131 -3.75 -3.98 4.48
N ARG A 132 -2.67 -4.20 5.27
CA ARG A 132 -1.67 -5.23 4.95
C ARG A 132 -2.25 -6.64 5.09
N GLU A 133 -3.14 -6.88 6.07
CA GLU A 133 -3.83 -8.18 6.18
C GLU A 133 -4.76 -8.39 4.97
N VAL A 134 -5.55 -7.38 4.59
CA VAL A 134 -6.40 -7.45 3.40
C VAL A 134 -5.58 -7.71 2.13
N ALA A 135 -4.34 -7.20 2.05
CA ALA A 135 -3.47 -7.51 0.91
C ALA A 135 -3.23 -9.02 0.75
N GLY A 136 -2.93 -9.71 1.84
CA GLY A 136 -2.77 -11.15 1.83
C GLY A 136 -4.07 -11.91 1.58
N GLU A 137 -5.17 -11.45 2.21
CA GLU A 137 -6.51 -12.04 2.01
C GLU A 137 -6.93 -11.98 0.54
N ALA A 138 -6.84 -10.78 -0.05
CA ALA A 138 -7.24 -10.51 -1.42
C ALA A 138 -6.37 -11.27 -2.44
N ALA A 139 -5.05 -11.30 -2.23
CA ALA A 139 -4.13 -12.03 -3.09
C ALA A 139 -4.48 -13.52 -3.13
N VAL A 140 -4.67 -14.15 -1.97
CA VAL A 140 -5.05 -15.58 -1.90
C VAL A 140 -6.37 -15.82 -2.61
N MET A 141 -7.40 -15.02 -2.34
CA MET A 141 -8.72 -15.21 -2.95
C MET A 141 -8.65 -15.12 -4.48
N GLN A 142 -8.01 -14.11 -5.04
CA GLN A 142 -7.90 -13.94 -6.49
C GLN A 142 -6.97 -14.99 -7.11
N ALA A 143 -5.83 -15.30 -6.49
CA ALA A 143 -4.89 -16.28 -7.00
C ALA A 143 -5.55 -17.67 -7.15
N PHE A 144 -6.28 -18.12 -6.15
CA PHE A 144 -6.97 -19.42 -6.22
C PHE A 144 -8.11 -19.46 -7.23
N CYS A 145 -8.78 -18.33 -7.50
CA CYS A 145 -9.74 -18.25 -8.61
C CYS A 145 -9.09 -18.49 -9.99
N ASN A 146 -7.80 -18.17 -10.14
CA ASN A 146 -7.05 -18.36 -11.38
C ASN A 146 -6.28 -19.68 -11.41
N TYR A 147 -6.09 -20.34 -10.26
CA TYR A 147 -5.29 -21.55 -10.15
C TYR A 147 -6.04 -22.83 -10.59
N GLY A 148 -7.34 -22.84 -10.41
CA GLY A 148 -8.18 -23.99 -10.78
C GLY A 148 -8.21 -25.14 -9.77
N LYS A 149 -7.61 -24.99 -8.57
CA LYS A 149 -7.73 -25.88 -7.43
C LYS A 149 -8.31 -25.16 -6.23
N MET A 150 -9.02 -25.87 -5.37
CA MET A 150 -9.43 -25.32 -4.07
C MET A 150 -8.29 -25.38 -3.05
N PRO A 151 -8.24 -24.44 -2.08
CA PRO A 151 -7.18 -24.44 -1.05
C PRO A 151 -7.06 -25.76 -0.29
N TYR A 152 -8.15 -26.44 0.05
CA TYR A 152 -8.13 -27.72 0.77
C TYR A 152 -7.50 -28.89 -0.02
N ASP A 153 -7.29 -28.74 -1.35
CA ASP A 153 -6.59 -29.70 -2.19
C ASP A 153 -5.09 -29.39 -2.31
N CYS A 154 -4.62 -28.36 -1.59
CA CYS A 154 -3.26 -27.83 -1.75
C CYS A 154 -2.47 -27.86 -0.46
N ARG A 155 -1.20 -28.21 -0.57
CA ARG A 155 -0.17 -27.92 0.41
C ARG A 155 0.48 -26.57 0.09
N VAL A 156 0.41 -25.62 1.02
CA VAL A 156 0.79 -24.24 0.81
C VAL A 156 1.95 -23.83 1.70
N ALA A 157 3.00 -23.24 1.13
CA ALA A 157 4.05 -22.56 1.89
C ALA A 157 3.78 -21.06 1.93
N ILE A 158 3.85 -20.45 3.12
CA ILE A 158 3.86 -18.99 3.28
C ILE A 158 5.24 -18.55 3.75
N ILE A 159 5.83 -17.60 3.02
CA ILE A 159 7.10 -16.99 3.39
C ILE A 159 6.83 -15.63 4.00
N GLY A 160 7.26 -15.46 5.25
CA GLY A 160 6.98 -14.30 6.06
C GLY A 160 6.04 -14.59 7.23
N ASN A 161 6.04 -13.71 8.22
CA ASN A 161 5.19 -13.82 9.41
C ASN A 161 4.64 -12.43 9.81
N GLY A 162 4.51 -11.53 8.82
CA GLY A 162 3.96 -10.19 8.98
C GLY A 162 2.43 -10.16 8.86
N GLN A 163 1.89 -8.96 8.78
CA GLN A 163 0.43 -8.77 8.67
C GLN A 163 -0.13 -9.35 7.34
N THR A 164 0.60 -9.20 6.24
CA THR A 164 0.22 -9.79 4.94
C THR A 164 0.12 -11.33 5.04
N ALA A 165 1.12 -11.97 5.65
CA ALA A 165 1.09 -13.42 5.88
C ALA A 165 -0.08 -13.84 6.78
N LYS A 166 -0.41 -13.06 7.82
CA LYS A 166 -1.58 -13.33 8.69
C LYS A 166 -2.90 -13.27 7.91
N GLY A 167 -3.02 -12.31 6.98
CA GLY A 167 -4.18 -12.24 6.10
C GLY A 167 -4.28 -13.46 5.20
N ALA A 168 -3.19 -13.84 4.53
CA ALA A 168 -3.12 -15.04 3.69
C ALA A 168 -3.49 -16.30 4.48
N MET A 169 -2.90 -16.50 5.67
CA MET A 169 -3.23 -17.62 6.57
C MET A 169 -4.72 -17.68 6.93
N ARG A 170 -5.35 -16.53 7.22
CA ARG A 170 -6.77 -16.48 7.59
C ARG A 170 -7.65 -17.08 6.50
N VAL A 171 -7.42 -16.73 5.25
CA VAL A 171 -8.19 -17.26 4.12
C VAL A 171 -7.88 -18.74 3.90
N LEU A 172 -6.61 -19.11 3.87
CA LEU A 172 -6.19 -20.49 3.62
C LEU A 172 -6.73 -21.46 4.67
N HIS A 173 -6.56 -21.15 5.96
CA HIS A 173 -7.10 -21.98 7.04
C HIS A 173 -8.64 -22.01 7.03
N GLY A 174 -9.29 -20.87 6.75
CA GLY A 174 -10.75 -20.81 6.61
C GLY A 174 -11.27 -21.68 5.47
N LEU A 175 -10.45 -21.94 4.45
CA LEU A 175 -10.75 -22.80 3.30
C LEU A 175 -10.08 -24.18 3.38
N GLY A 176 -9.53 -24.56 4.53
CA GLY A 176 -9.06 -25.92 4.81
C GLY A 176 -7.72 -26.31 4.18
N ALA A 177 -6.89 -25.36 3.74
CA ALA A 177 -5.56 -25.66 3.20
C ALA A 177 -4.59 -26.20 4.29
N GLU A 178 -3.67 -27.08 3.89
CA GLU A 178 -2.51 -27.43 4.69
C GLU A 178 -1.44 -26.36 4.51
N VAL A 179 -1.07 -25.67 5.60
CA VAL A 179 -0.21 -24.47 5.53
C VAL A 179 1.02 -24.60 6.41
N ASP A 180 2.20 -24.48 5.80
CA ASP A 180 3.49 -24.33 6.47
C ASP A 180 3.96 -22.86 6.37
N VAL A 181 4.45 -22.29 7.49
CA VAL A 181 4.90 -20.90 7.55
C VAL A 181 6.41 -20.81 7.78
N TYR A 182 7.10 -20.08 6.89
CA TYR A 182 8.55 -19.90 6.92
C TYR A 182 8.90 -18.45 7.27
N GLY A 183 9.31 -18.21 8.51
CA GLY A 183 9.91 -16.95 8.92
C GLY A 183 11.36 -16.82 8.48
N ARG A 184 11.95 -15.64 8.66
CA ARG A 184 13.34 -15.31 8.24
C ARG A 184 14.38 -16.35 8.66
N LYS A 185 14.26 -16.94 9.85
CA LYS A 185 15.21 -17.95 10.35
C LYS A 185 15.08 -19.31 9.65
N LEU A 186 14.00 -19.54 8.94
CA LEU A 186 13.68 -20.80 8.26
C LEU A 186 13.91 -20.73 6.74
N GLU A 187 14.55 -19.67 6.23
CA GLU A 187 14.81 -19.50 4.80
C GLU A 187 15.54 -20.71 4.18
N LYS A 188 16.57 -21.21 4.87
CA LYS A 188 17.30 -22.40 4.39
C LYS A 188 16.40 -23.63 4.31
N LEU A 189 15.60 -23.88 5.34
CA LEU A 189 14.67 -25.01 5.35
C LEU A 189 13.60 -24.86 4.26
N PHE A 190 13.11 -23.64 4.02
CA PHE A 190 12.19 -23.37 2.91
C PHE A 190 12.82 -23.74 1.56
N ARG A 191 14.06 -23.31 1.31
CA ARG A 191 14.77 -23.62 0.04
C ARG A 191 14.94 -25.13 -0.19
N GLU A 192 15.09 -25.91 0.88
CA GLU A 192 15.17 -27.37 0.80
C GLU A 192 13.82 -28.01 0.50
N LYS A 193 12.72 -27.43 1.03
CA LYS A 193 11.36 -28.02 0.98
C LYS A 193 10.43 -27.41 -0.07
N MET A 194 10.79 -26.30 -0.72
CA MET A 194 9.88 -25.56 -1.60
C MET A 194 9.28 -26.41 -2.73
N TYR A 195 9.95 -27.49 -3.12
CA TYR A 195 9.50 -28.41 -4.18
C TYR A 195 8.36 -29.36 -3.73
N GLU A 196 7.99 -29.35 -2.43
CA GLU A 196 6.93 -30.18 -1.88
C GLU A 196 5.55 -29.49 -1.96
N TYR A 197 5.50 -28.20 -2.28
CA TYR A 197 4.27 -27.40 -2.22
C TYR A 197 3.59 -27.27 -3.57
N ASP A 198 2.25 -27.19 -3.54
CA ASP A 198 1.42 -26.84 -4.69
C ASP A 198 1.39 -25.32 -4.89
N VAL A 199 1.40 -24.57 -3.79
CA VAL A 199 1.36 -23.11 -3.81
C VAL A 199 2.39 -22.52 -2.85
N ILE A 200 3.14 -21.52 -3.32
CA ILE A 200 4.10 -20.77 -2.52
C ILE A 200 3.66 -19.30 -2.49
N ILE A 201 3.46 -18.75 -1.29
CA ILE A 201 3.01 -17.36 -1.12
C ILE A 201 4.12 -16.53 -0.49
N ASN A 202 4.66 -15.60 -1.24
CA ASN A 202 5.66 -14.64 -0.76
C ASN A 202 4.98 -13.41 -0.14
N CYS A 203 5.20 -13.23 1.18
CA CYS A 203 4.75 -12.08 1.96
C CYS A 203 5.93 -11.29 2.57
N VAL A 204 7.14 -11.45 2.03
CA VAL A 204 8.34 -10.79 2.52
C VAL A 204 8.72 -9.67 1.56
N MET A 205 8.85 -8.47 2.09
CA MET A 205 9.54 -7.39 1.40
C MET A 205 11.04 -7.74 1.40
N TRP A 206 11.59 -7.96 0.19
CA TRP A 206 12.97 -8.38 0.02
C TRP A 206 13.94 -7.23 0.31
N ASP A 207 15.04 -7.58 0.96
CA ASP A 207 16.11 -6.61 1.21
C ASP A 207 16.83 -6.28 -0.11
N ILE A 208 16.67 -5.05 -0.58
CA ILE A 208 17.26 -4.56 -1.84
C ILE A 208 18.80 -4.55 -1.84
N SER A 209 19.44 -4.71 -0.69
CA SER A 209 20.90 -4.86 -0.59
C SER A 209 21.38 -6.28 -0.91
N ARG A 210 20.49 -7.26 -0.87
CA ARG A 210 20.78 -8.66 -1.24
C ARG A 210 20.89 -8.78 -2.76
N LYS A 211 21.85 -9.60 -3.21
CA LYS A 211 22.09 -9.91 -4.63
C LYS A 211 21.57 -11.29 -5.02
N ASP A 212 21.07 -12.06 -4.06
CA ASP A 212 20.49 -13.36 -4.27
C ASP A 212 18.96 -13.29 -4.27
N HIS A 213 18.33 -14.36 -4.74
CA HIS A 213 16.89 -14.55 -4.76
C HIS A 213 16.50 -15.63 -3.77
N LEU A 214 15.28 -15.57 -3.26
CA LEU A 214 14.67 -16.61 -2.44
C LEU A 214 14.29 -17.82 -3.32
N ILE A 215 13.74 -17.54 -4.51
CA ILE A 215 13.41 -18.51 -5.55
C ILE A 215 14.09 -18.05 -6.84
N CYS A 216 15.01 -18.88 -7.37
CA CYS A 216 15.67 -18.61 -8.63
C CYS A 216 14.90 -19.24 -9.80
N ARG A 217 15.14 -18.76 -11.01
CA ARG A 217 14.51 -19.32 -12.22
C ARG A 217 14.79 -20.81 -12.39
N GLU A 218 15.98 -21.25 -12.03
CA GLU A 218 16.36 -22.67 -12.11
C GLU A 218 15.56 -23.57 -11.16
N ASP A 219 15.06 -23.02 -10.06
CA ASP A 219 14.24 -23.76 -9.11
C ASP A 219 12.89 -24.14 -9.70
N LEU A 220 12.34 -23.31 -10.60
CA LEU A 220 11.05 -23.57 -11.25
C LEU A 220 11.04 -24.93 -11.96
N LYS A 221 12.14 -25.31 -12.58
CA LYS A 221 12.28 -26.60 -13.32
C LYS A 221 12.19 -27.84 -12.42
N LYS A 222 12.36 -27.66 -11.10
CA LYS A 222 12.29 -28.72 -10.09
C LYS A 222 10.97 -28.74 -9.34
N MET A 223 10.14 -27.71 -9.54
CA MET A 223 8.83 -27.62 -8.91
C MET A 223 7.87 -28.67 -9.49
N ARG A 224 6.84 -28.98 -8.73
CA ARG A 224 5.78 -29.88 -9.21
C ARG A 224 5.08 -29.26 -10.43
N PRO A 225 4.59 -30.07 -11.36
CA PRO A 225 3.72 -29.57 -12.42
C PRO A 225 2.55 -28.78 -11.82
N HIS A 226 2.23 -27.65 -12.43
CA HIS A 226 1.18 -26.76 -11.97
C HIS A 226 1.41 -26.11 -10.59
N THR A 227 2.63 -25.98 -10.12
CA THR A 227 2.92 -25.14 -8.94
C THR A 227 2.53 -23.70 -9.23
N MET A 228 1.96 -23.01 -8.24
CA MET A 228 1.67 -21.58 -8.31
C MET A 228 2.54 -20.82 -7.31
N ILE A 229 3.13 -19.70 -7.76
CA ILE A 229 3.78 -18.71 -6.91
C ILE A 229 2.90 -17.48 -6.81
N VAL A 230 2.53 -17.10 -5.58
CA VAL A 230 1.77 -15.89 -5.28
C VAL A 230 2.72 -14.89 -4.65
N ASP A 231 3.18 -13.91 -5.41
CA ASP A 231 4.07 -12.87 -4.91
C ASP A 231 3.27 -11.62 -4.50
N VAL A 232 2.97 -11.52 -3.21
CA VAL A 232 2.21 -10.39 -2.66
C VAL A 232 3.06 -9.13 -2.50
N SER A 233 4.40 -9.29 -2.47
CA SER A 233 5.34 -8.17 -2.44
C SER A 233 5.42 -7.44 -3.77
N CYS A 234 5.29 -8.18 -4.88
CA CYS A 234 5.32 -7.67 -6.26
C CYS A 234 6.60 -6.89 -6.62
N ASP A 235 7.71 -7.16 -5.91
CA ASP A 235 8.99 -6.48 -6.16
C ASP A 235 9.68 -7.10 -7.38
N PRO A 236 9.84 -6.37 -8.51
CA PRO A 236 10.36 -6.94 -9.74
C PRO A 236 11.76 -7.55 -9.58
N HIS A 237 11.90 -8.83 -9.88
CA HIS A 237 13.19 -9.55 -9.89
C HIS A 237 13.98 -9.50 -8.58
N LEU A 238 13.31 -9.31 -7.44
CA LEU A 238 13.96 -9.29 -6.12
C LEU A 238 13.89 -10.66 -5.42
N GLY A 239 12.97 -10.84 -4.49
CA GLY A 239 12.88 -12.11 -3.73
C GLY A 239 12.59 -13.31 -4.63
N ILE A 240 11.81 -13.14 -5.69
CA ILE A 240 11.52 -14.14 -6.72
C ILE A 240 12.08 -13.62 -8.03
N GLU A 241 13.11 -14.28 -8.57
CA GLU A 241 13.85 -13.84 -9.77
C GLU A 241 12.94 -13.62 -10.98
N THR A 242 11.89 -14.43 -11.10
CA THR A 242 10.93 -14.41 -12.22
C THR A 242 9.71 -13.55 -11.98
N SER A 243 9.60 -12.90 -10.81
CA SER A 243 8.45 -12.08 -10.47
C SER A 243 8.49 -10.73 -11.16
N HIS A 244 7.34 -10.33 -11.70
CA HIS A 244 7.06 -8.97 -12.15
C HIS A 244 5.61 -8.60 -11.88
N PRO A 245 5.30 -7.33 -11.59
CA PRO A 245 3.94 -6.90 -11.27
C PRO A 245 2.94 -7.19 -12.37
N THR A 246 1.75 -7.63 -11.96
CA THR A 246 0.58 -7.83 -12.80
C THR A 246 -0.57 -6.93 -12.37
N THR A 247 -1.69 -6.97 -13.09
CA THR A 247 -2.87 -6.15 -12.81
C THR A 247 -4.03 -6.99 -12.29
N ILE A 248 -5.04 -6.35 -11.73
CA ILE A 248 -6.26 -7.03 -11.27
C ILE A 248 -6.99 -7.71 -12.43
N SER A 249 -6.95 -7.14 -13.64
CA SER A 249 -7.59 -7.68 -14.85
C SER A 249 -6.80 -8.80 -15.52
N GLU A 250 -5.48 -8.78 -15.39
CA GLU A 250 -4.56 -9.78 -15.93
C GLU A 250 -3.64 -10.25 -14.80
N PRO A 251 -4.15 -11.10 -13.87
CA PRO A 251 -3.50 -11.34 -12.59
C PRO A 251 -2.37 -12.36 -12.63
N VAL A 252 -2.28 -13.18 -13.68
CA VAL A 252 -1.36 -14.32 -13.73
C VAL A 252 -0.58 -14.38 -15.04
N TYR A 253 0.60 -15.00 -14.99
CA TYR A 253 1.42 -15.40 -16.15
C TYR A 253 2.13 -16.72 -15.84
N GLU A 254 2.69 -17.38 -16.84
CA GLU A 254 3.41 -18.65 -16.68
C GLU A 254 4.86 -18.53 -17.13
N ILE A 255 5.78 -19.06 -16.32
CA ILE A 255 7.19 -19.19 -16.66
C ILE A 255 7.65 -20.61 -16.30
N ASP A 256 8.27 -21.29 -17.25
CA ASP A 256 8.86 -22.64 -17.09
C ASP A 256 7.88 -23.65 -16.44
N GLY A 257 6.56 -23.55 -16.77
CA GLY A 257 5.49 -24.44 -16.27
C GLY A 257 4.99 -24.09 -14.84
N VAL A 258 5.41 -22.96 -14.29
CA VAL A 258 4.97 -22.46 -12.97
C VAL A 258 4.11 -21.22 -13.17
N LEU A 259 2.89 -21.25 -12.60
CA LEU A 259 1.97 -20.11 -12.61
C LEU A 259 2.43 -19.05 -11.62
N HIS A 260 2.49 -17.80 -12.05
CA HIS A 260 2.82 -16.65 -11.23
C HIS A 260 1.62 -15.74 -11.08
N TYR A 261 1.34 -15.33 -9.86
CA TYR A 261 0.40 -14.28 -9.50
C TYR A 261 1.18 -13.19 -8.76
N ALA A 262 1.16 -11.95 -9.26
CA ALA A 262 1.90 -10.84 -8.68
C ALA A 262 1.15 -9.51 -8.84
N VAL A 263 -0.14 -9.51 -8.48
CA VAL A 263 -1.00 -8.32 -8.64
C VAL A 263 -0.57 -7.21 -7.70
N ASP A 264 -0.19 -6.06 -8.28
CA ASP A 264 0.05 -4.84 -7.52
C ASP A 264 -1.28 -4.30 -6.94
N ASN A 265 -1.23 -3.89 -5.68
CA ASN A 265 -2.34 -3.20 -5.02
C ASN A 265 -3.60 -4.07 -4.79
N THR A 266 -3.44 -5.34 -4.41
CA THR A 266 -4.53 -6.27 -4.13
C THR A 266 -5.61 -5.75 -3.15
N PRO A 267 -5.33 -4.91 -2.11
CA PRO A 267 -6.38 -4.37 -1.24
C PRO A 267 -7.43 -3.51 -1.97
N ALA A 268 -7.10 -2.97 -3.14
CA ALA A 268 -8.05 -2.17 -3.93
C ALA A 268 -9.26 -2.98 -4.45
N MET A 269 -9.15 -4.31 -4.45
CA MET A 269 -10.27 -5.20 -4.77
C MET A 269 -11.39 -5.19 -3.73
N PHE A 270 -11.10 -4.75 -2.50
CA PHE A 270 -12.04 -4.69 -1.39
C PHE A 270 -12.20 -3.25 -0.86
N PRO A 271 -12.63 -2.30 -1.72
CA PRO A 271 -12.60 -0.87 -1.39
C PRO A 271 -13.44 -0.51 -0.17
N TYR A 272 -14.60 -1.13 0.04
CA TYR A 272 -15.44 -0.87 1.22
C TYR A 272 -14.73 -1.25 2.52
N THR A 273 -14.18 -2.47 2.59
CA THR A 273 -13.47 -2.96 3.78
C THR A 273 -12.25 -2.10 4.08
N VAL A 274 -11.47 -1.80 3.06
CA VAL A 274 -10.22 -1.04 3.25
C VAL A 274 -10.50 0.43 3.56
N THR A 275 -11.48 1.05 2.91
CA THR A 275 -11.88 2.43 3.24
C THR A 275 -12.30 2.56 4.69
N LYS A 276 -13.06 1.60 5.24
CA LYS A 276 -13.40 1.57 6.67
C LYS A 276 -12.15 1.55 7.55
N VAL A 277 -11.19 0.69 7.23
CA VAL A 277 -9.91 0.59 7.96
C VAL A 277 -9.12 1.89 7.90
N LEU A 278 -9.05 2.52 6.71
CA LEU A 278 -8.36 3.80 6.52
C LEU A 278 -9.06 4.91 7.29
N SER A 279 -10.38 4.95 7.22
CA SER A 279 -11.22 5.94 7.88
C SER A 279 -11.02 5.93 9.40
N GLU A 280 -11.07 4.75 10.03
CA GLU A 280 -10.82 4.58 11.46
C GLU A 280 -9.40 5.01 11.87
N GLY A 281 -8.39 4.72 11.02
CA GLY A 281 -7.00 5.14 11.26
C GLY A 281 -6.82 6.65 11.11
N ASN A 282 -7.34 7.22 10.02
CA ASN A 282 -7.19 8.64 9.69
C ASN A 282 -7.97 9.54 10.65
N ALA A 283 -9.15 9.13 11.12
CA ALA A 283 -9.92 9.89 12.11
C ALA A 283 -9.13 10.21 13.38
N ARG A 284 -8.14 9.41 13.72
CA ARG A 284 -7.29 9.59 14.91
C ARG A 284 -6.22 10.67 14.74
N ILE A 285 -5.85 11.00 13.50
CA ILE A 285 -4.67 11.83 13.21
C ILE A 285 -4.98 13.05 12.32
N PHE A 286 -6.14 13.11 11.66
CA PHE A 286 -6.49 14.23 10.76
C PHE A 286 -6.48 15.56 11.48
N ASP A 287 -7.11 15.65 12.65
CA ASP A 287 -7.13 16.88 13.44
C ASP A 287 -5.72 17.35 13.81
N ASP A 288 -4.82 16.44 14.17
CA ASP A 288 -3.44 16.77 14.52
C ASP A 288 -2.68 17.32 13.31
N VAL A 289 -2.89 16.76 12.12
CA VAL A 289 -2.29 17.26 10.87
C VAL A 289 -2.86 18.63 10.50
N ILE A 290 -4.19 18.83 10.61
CA ILE A 290 -4.88 20.11 10.37
C ILE A 290 -4.40 21.20 11.31
N GLU A 291 -4.25 20.87 12.59
CA GLU A 291 -3.81 21.81 13.63
C GLU A 291 -2.31 22.08 13.62
N GLY A 292 -1.54 21.25 12.88
CA GLY A 292 -0.07 21.27 12.88
C GLY A 292 0.54 20.80 14.20
N HIS A 293 -0.23 20.00 14.95
CA HIS A 293 0.20 19.36 16.19
C HIS A 293 0.75 17.96 15.88
N TYR A 294 1.99 17.90 15.41
CA TYR A 294 2.57 16.63 15.00
C TYR A 294 3.05 15.80 16.19
N THR A 295 2.41 14.64 16.38
CA THR A 295 2.86 13.60 17.32
C THR A 295 4.17 12.96 16.85
N ASP A 296 4.86 12.22 17.72
CA ASP A 296 6.08 11.48 17.33
C ASP A 296 5.82 10.55 16.13
N ALA A 297 4.64 9.94 16.05
CA ALA A 297 4.25 9.09 14.92
C ALA A 297 4.22 9.86 13.60
N LEU A 298 3.64 11.07 13.60
CA LEU A 298 3.57 11.94 12.41
C LEU A 298 4.94 12.55 12.06
N ILE A 299 5.73 12.93 13.08
CA ILE A 299 7.11 13.46 12.88
C ILE A 299 7.98 12.38 12.22
N ASN A 300 7.91 11.14 12.68
CA ASN A 300 8.69 10.04 12.11
C ASN A 300 8.21 9.67 10.70
N ALA A 301 6.92 9.86 10.41
CA ALA A 301 6.34 9.63 9.09
C ALA A 301 6.57 10.78 8.10
N MET A 302 7.12 11.90 8.56
CA MET A 302 7.50 13.03 7.71
C MET A 302 8.80 12.71 6.97
N VAL A 303 8.68 12.05 5.82
CA VAL A 303 9.81 11.53 5.04
C VAL A 303 10.53 12.63 4.22
N ILE A 304 9.81 13.70 3.88
CA ILE A 304 10.34 14.92 3.24
C ILE A 304 9.76 16.12 4.00
N GLU A 305 10.56 17.11 4.30
CA GLU A 305 10.14 18.36 4.95
C GLU A 305 10.67 19.57 4.19
N ASN A 306 9.74 20.42 3.71
CA ASN A 306 10.07 21.61 2.93
C ASN A 306 11.09 21.35 1.80
N GLY A 307 10.89 20.27 1.05
CA GLY A 307 11.77 19.85 -0.04
C GLY A 307 13.09 19.23 0.41
N HIS A 308 13.26 18.87 1.69
CA HIS A 308 14.45 18.20 2.20
C HIS A 308 14.13 16.78 2.65
N ILE A 309 14.92 15.80 2.22
CA ILE A 309 14.75 14.39 2.57
C ILE A 309 15.13 14.19 4.04
N ARG A 310 14.18 13.68 4.85
CA ARG A 310 14.41 13.27 6.24
C ARG A 310 14.66 11.77 6.39
N SER A 311 14.06 10.98 5.49
CA SER A 311 14.17 9.53 5.52
C SER A 311 15.53 9.04 5.01
N LYS A 312 16.26 8.33 5.87
CA LYS A 312 17.54 7.73 5.52
C LYS A 312 17.43 6.70 4.39
N SER A 313 16.33 5.97 4.31
CA SER A 313 16.08 4.98 3.26
C SER A 313 15.95 5.65 1.89
N ILE A 314 15.19 6.75 1.81
CA ILE A 314 15.03 7.53 0.57
C ILE A 314 16.38 8.15 0.19
N TRP A 315 17.10 8.72 1.14
CA TRP A 315 18.42 9.32 0.90
C TRP A 315 19.38 8.28 0.29
N ASN A 316 19.58 7.15 0.96
CA ASN A 316 20.49 6.10 0.52
C ASN A 316 20.10 5.53 -0.87
N PHE A 317 18.80 5.34 -1.10
CA PHE A 317 18.29 4.85 -2.39
C PHE A 317 18.65 5.81 -3.54
N ARG A 318 18.46 7.11 -3.33
CA ARG A 318 18.72 8.13 -4.33
C ARG A 318 20.24 8.36 -4.54
N GLU A 319 21.02 8.44 -3.46
CA GLU A 319 22.47 8.60 -3.51
C GLU A 319 23.14 7.45 -4.29
N ALA A 320 22.74 6.19 -4.01
CA ALA A 320 23.25 5.02 -4.73
C ALA A 320 22.97 5.02 -6.23
N ARG A 321 22.04 5.86 -6.71
CA ARG A 321 21.65 6.02 -8.12
C ARG A 321 22.05 7.35 -8.74
N GLY A 322 22.84 8.17 -8.02
CA GLY A 322 23.25 9.50 -8.50
C GLY A 322 22.09 10.48 -8.69
N LEU A 323 20.95 10.25 -8.02
CA LEU A 323 19.80 11.14 -8.07
C LEU A 323 19.98 12.30 -7.09
N ILE A 324 19.27 13.41 -7.35
CA ILE A 324 19.31 14.58 -6.48
C ILE A 324 18.92 14.19 -5.05
N VAL A 325 19.78 14.49 -4.08
CA VAL A 325 19.53 14.45 -2.63
C VAL A 325 19.63 15.87 -2.08
N ARG A 326 18.64 16.26 -1.29
CA ARG A 326 18.57 17.60 -0.69
C ARG A 326 18.05 17.53 0.73
#